data_5dc8c301645b6609a0b7b295d6461035
#
_entry.id   5dc8c301645b6609a0b7b295d6461035
#
_cell.length_a   1.000
_cell.length_b   1.000
_cell.length_c   1.000
_cell.angle_alpha   90.00
_cell.angle_beta   90.00
_cell.angle_gamma   90.00
#
_symmetry.space_group_name_H-M   'P 1'
#
loop_
_entity.id
_entity.type
_entity.pdbx_description
1 polymer ?
#
loop_
_entity_poly.entity_id
_entity_poly.type
_entity_poly.pdbx_seq_one_letter_code
_entity_poly.pdbx_strand_id
1 'polypeptide(L)'
;AVLIERLAAEGRNSPADVLMTVDAGELWNAAERGLLRPVSSAKLAKNIPAHLRDPGNRWFGLSMRARTIAYSPARVDAAKLGTYEGLAGPEWQGRLCLRTSKKVYNQPLVATMIAALGEPKTEQLVRGWVANLATDVFANDTQLLEAIAAGQCDVGIVNTYYFGRIVKDRADFPVKLFWANQGAGGTHVNISGAGVTQHSRQAAAATRFLQWLSAGPAQAHSAA
;
A
#
# COMPACT_ATOMS: atom_id res chain seq x y z
N ALA A 1 -8.09 -4.20 10.71
CA ALA A 1 -8.54 -5.27 11.65
C ALA A 1 -9.63 -4.77 12.60
N VAL A 2 -9.41 -3.74 13.43
CA VAL A 2 -10.36 -3.29 14.48
C VAL A 2 -11.73 -2.96 13.92
N LEU A 3 -11.83 -2.22 12.81
CA LEU A 3 -13.11 -1.85 12.19
C LEU A 3 -13.88 -3.07 11.67
N ILE A 4 -13.17 -4.06 11.13
CA ILE A 4 -13.77 -5.31 10.63
C ILE A 4 -14.34 -6.12 11.79
N GLU A 5 -13.59 -6.27 12.88
CA GLU A 5 -14.07 -6.98 14.07
C GLU A 5 -15.27 -6.26 14.71
N ARG A 6 -15.24 -4.94 14.77
CA ARG A 6 -16.37 -4.15 15.24
C ARG A 6 -17.62 -4.36 14.37
N LEU A 7 -17.45 -4.26 13.03
CA LEU A 7 -18.56 -4.47 12.10
C LEU A 7 -19.16 -5.89 12.23
N ALA A 8 -18.30 -6.90 12.41
CA ALA A 8 -18.72 -8.28 12.64
C ALA A 8 -19.49 -8.45 13.95
N ALA A 9 -19.00 -7.84 15.04
CA ALA A 9 -19.64 -7.91 16.36
C ALA A 9 -20.99 -7.18 16.40
N GLU A 10 -21.10 -6.03 15.75
CA GLU A 10 -22.35 -5.26 15.65
C GLU A 10 -23.39 -5.94 14.75
N GLY A 11 -22.95 -6.67 13.72
CA GLY A 11 -23.82 -7.40 12.80
C GLY A 11 -24.94 -6.54 12.22
N ARG A 12 -26.20 -6.98 12.38
CA ARG A 12 -27.40 -6.25 11.89
C ARG A 12 -27.66 -4.93 12.62
N ASN A 13 -27.04 -4.74 13.78
CA ASN A 13 -27.21 -3.53 14.59
C ASN A 13 -26.14 -2.46 14.27
N SER A 14 -25.22 -2.76 13.36
CA SER A 14 -24.20 -1.78 12.96
C SER A 14 -24.83 -0.54 12.34
N PRO A 15 -24.43 0.67 12.78
CA PRO A 15 -24.85 1.92 12.16
C PRO A 15 -24.07 2.24 10.88
N ALA A 16 -23.03 1.43 10.54
CA ALA A 16 -22.16 1.71 9.43
C ALA A 16 -22.78 1.29 8.10
N ASP A 17 -22.85 2.19 7.14
CA ASP A 17 -23.31 1.93 5.77
C ASP A 17 -22.14 1.64 4.80
N VAL A 18 -20.93 2.12 5.11
CA VAL A 18 -19.73 1.96 4.29
C VAL A 18 -18.57 1.52 5.18
N LEU A 19 -17.83 0.51 4.76
CA LEU A 19 -16.51 0.17 5.28
C LEU A 19 -15.47 0.71 4.31
N MET A 20 -14.56 1.56 4.80
CA MET A 20 -13.41 2.07 4.05
C MET A 20 -12.12 1.65 4.76
N THR A 21 -11.18 1.08 4.00
CA THR A 21 -9.87 0.68 4.51
C THR A 21 -8.75 1.11 3.57
N VAL A 22 -7.53 1.03 4.08
CA VAL A 22 -6.31 1.41 3.32
C VAL A 22 -5.56 0.19 2.80
N ASP A 23 -6.18 -0.98 2.74
CA ASP A 23 -5.53 -2.23 2.34
C ASP A 23 -6.51 -3.16 1.62
N ALA A 24 -6.08 -3.69 0.45
CA ALA A 24 -6.86 -4.64 -0.34
C ALA A 24 -7.14 -5.94 0.44
N GLY A 25 -6.17 -6.41 1.24
CA GLY A 25 -6.33 -7.62 2.06
C GLY A 25 -7.41 -7.46 3.13
N GLU A 26 -7.54 -6.26 3.74
CA GLU A 26 -8.62 -5.98 4.67
C GLU A 26 -10.00 -5.95 3.99
N LEU A 27 -10.09 -5.36 2.78
CA LEU A 27 -11.32 -5.35 2.00
C LEU A 27 -11.73 -6.77 1.60
N TRP A 28 -10.77 -7.56 1.13
CA TRP A 28 -10.98 -8.97 0.80
C TRP A 28 -11.47 -9.76 2.04
N ASN A 29 -10.79 -9.63 3.17
CA ASN A 29 -11.20 -10.29 4.42
C ASN A 29 -12.62 -9.92 4.84
N ALA A 30 -12.99 -8.63 4.76
CA ALA A 30 -14.35 -8.20 5.06
C ALA A 30 -15.38 -8.83 4.09
N ALA A 31 -15.04 -8.93 2.82
CA ALA A 31 -15.90 -9.54 1.80
C ALA A 31 -16.08 -11.05 2.02
N GLU A 32 -14.99 -11.80 2.29
CA GLU A 32 -15.03 -13.25 2.58
C GLU A 32 -15.81 -13.59 3.85
N ARG A 33 -15.82 -12.70 4.82
CA ARG A 33 -16.62 -12.82 6.05
C ARG A 33 -18.10 -12.41 5.88
N GLY A 34 -18.52 -12.07 4.65
CA GLY A 34 -19.89 -11.68 4.36
C GLY A 34 -20.30 -10.32 4.96
N LEU A 35 -19.33 -9.46 5.29
CA LEU A 35 -19.57 -8.15 5.90
C LEU A 35 -19.88 -7.06 4.88
N LEU A 36 -19.62 -7.32 3.59
CA LEU A 36 -19.88 -6.43 2.47
C LEU A 36 -20.89 -7.06 1.50
N ARG A 37 -21.81 -6.24 1.01
CA ARG A 37 -22.81 -6.67 0.04
C ARG A 37 -22.35 -6.38 -1.40
N PRO A 38 -22.75 -7.19 -2.39
CA PRO A 38 -22.54 -6.87 -3.80
C PRO A 38 -23.27 -5.58 -4.19
N VAL A 39 -22.59 -4.76 -5.02
CA VAL A 39 -23.14 -3.52 -5.57
C VAL A 39 -23.08 -3.57 -7.10
N SER A 40 -24.22 -3.66 -7.76
CA SER A 40 -24.31 -3.56 -9.22
C SER A 40 -24.37 -2.08 -9.61
N SER A 41 -23.30 -1.58 -10.28
CA SER A 41 -23.21 -0.18 -10.71
C SER A 41 -22.35 -0.05 -11.96
N ALA A 42 -22.98 0.27 -13.08
CA ALA A 42 -22.28 0.55 -14.33
C ALA A 42 -21.27 1.72 -14.19
N LYS A 43 -21.58 2.73 -13.34
CA LYS A 43 -20.70 3.86 -13.09
C LYS A 43 -19.42 3.43 -12.34
N LEU A 44 -19.53 2.61 -11.29
CA LEU A 44 -18.36 2.07 -10.60
C LEU A 44 -17.54 1.16 -11.51
N ALA A 45 -18.20 0.30 -12.29
CA ALA A 45 -17.53 -0.57 -13.24
C ALA A 45 -16.78 0.19 -14.34
N LYS A 46 -17.33 1.33 -14.79
CA LYS A 46 -16.67 2.23 -15.77
C LYS A 46 -15.47 2.96 -15.16
N ASN A 47 -15.61 3.45 -13.93
CA ASN A 47 -14.60 4.31 -13.29
C ASN A 47 -13.43 3.52 -12.68
N ILE A 48 -13.68 2.26 -12.28
CA ILE A 48 -12.70 1.44 -11.54
C ILE A 48 -12.38 0.19 -12.36
N PRO A 49 -11.12 0.02 -12.82
CA PRO A 49 -10.69 -1.16 -13.56
C PRO A 49 -10.96 -2.48 -12.81
N ALA A 50 -11.20 -3.57 -13.56
CA ALA A 50 -11.58 -4.85 -12.97
C ALA A 50 -10.56 -5.39 -11.95
N HIS A 51 -9.27 -5.17 -12.18
CA HIS A 51 -8.19 -5.60 -11.28
C HIS A 51 -8.07 -4.76 -9.99
N LEU A 52 -8.81 -3.67 -9.88
CA LEU A 52 -8.86 -2.80 -8.69
C LEU A 52 -10.20 -2.89 -7.93
N ARG A 53 -10.99 -3.93 -8.20
CA ARG A 53 -12.27 -4.18 -7.49
C ARG A 53 -12.49 -5.67 -7.26
N ASP A 54 -13.35 -6.00 -6.32
CA ASP A 54 -13.75 -7.38 -6.07
C ASP A 54 -14.46 -7.99 -7.30
N PRO A 55 -14.13 -9.21 -7.70
CA PRO A 55 -14.86 -9.91 -8.77
C PRO A 55 -16.36 -10.02 -8.52
N GLY A 56 -16.78 -10.14 -7.25
CA GLY A 56 -18.18 -10.14 -6.80
C GLY A 56 -18.76 -8.74 -6.59
N ASN A 57 -18.02 -7.66 -6.89
CA ASN A 57 -18.41 -6.26 -6.69
C ASN A 57 -18.79 -5.91 -5.25
N ARG A 58 -18.15 -6.53 -4.27
CA ARG A 58 -18.37 -6.25 -2.84
C ARG A 58 -17.52 -5.09 -2.33
N TRP A 59 -16.39 -4.78 -3.00
CA TRP A 59 -15.54 -3.62 -2.71
C TRP A 59 -14.93 -3.02 -3.98
N PHE A 60 -14.49 -1.76 -3.89
CA PHE A 60 -13.98 -0.96 -4.98
C PHE A 60 -12.74 -0.17 -4.53
N GLY A 61 -11.63 -0.27 -5.29
CA GLY A 61 -10.43 0.54 -5.09
C GLY A 61 -10.70 1.99 -5.49
N LEU A 62 -10.40 2.91 -4.60
CA LEU A 62 -10.66 4.35 -4.79
C LEU A 62 -9.37 5.16 -4.95
N SER A 63 -8.29 4.71 -4.37
CA SER A 63 -6.96 5.28 -4.60
C SER A 63 -5.90 4.18 -4.59
N MET A 64 -4.80 4.44 -5.29
CA MET A 64 -3.68 3.51 -5.40
C MET A 64 -2.40 4.18 -4.91
N ARG A 65 -1.53 3.41 -4.26
CA ARG A 65 -0.20 3.83 -3.87
C ARG A 65 0.81 2.77 -4.24
N ALA A 66 1.99 3.18 -4.67
CA ALA A 66 3.12 2.30 -4.85
C ALA A 66 3.99 2.28 -3.58
N ARG A 67 4.56 1.13 -3.29
CA ARG A 67 5.62 0.96 -2.31
C ARG A 67 6.87 0.58 -3.06
N THR A 68 7.88 1.46 -3.07
CA THR A 68 9.06 1.31 -3.93
C THR A 68 10.35 1.65 -3.19
N ILE A 69 11.48 1.55 -3.89
CA ILE A 69 12.79 1.86 -3.33
C ILE A 69 13.00 3.37 -3.35
N ALA A 70 13.40 3.95 -2.22
CA ALA A 70 13.96 5.28 -2.10
C ALA A 70 15.48 5.17 -1.93
N TYR A 71 16.25 6.09 -2.51
CA TYR A 71 17.70 6.05 -2.45
C TYR A 71 18.34 7.43 -2.50
N SER A 72 19.57 7.55 -1.97
CA SER A 72 20.40 8.73 -2.11
C SER A 72 21.17 8.69 -3.43
N PRO A 73 20.91 9.59 -4.40
CA PRO A 73 21.63 9.61 -5.67
C PRO A 73 23.11 10.00 -5.53
N ALA A 74 23.50 10.59 -4.41
CA ALA A 74 24.90 10.92 -4.13
C ALA A 74 25.73 9.71 -3.66
N ARG A 75 25.07 8.66 -3.10
CA ARG A 75 25.76 7.50 -2.52
C ARG A 75 25.43 6.18 -3.21
N VAL A 76 24.42 6.15 -4.07
CA VAL A 76 23.95 4.96 -4.78
C VAL A 76 23.83 5.26 -6.26
N ASP A 77 24.54 4.47 -7.06
CA ASP A 77 24.30 4.42 -8.50
C ASP A 77 22.98 3.68 -8.77
N ALA A 78 22.05 4.34 -9.46
CA ALA A 78 20.74 3.77 -9.80
C ALA A 78 20.85 2.49 -10.65
N ALA A 79 21.93 2.30 -11.40
CA ALA A 79 22.16 1.08 -12.18
C ALA A 79 22.36 -0.18 -11.30
N LYS A 80 22.69 -0.03 -10.03
CA LYS A 80 22.80 -1.11 -9.04
C LYS A 80 21.47 -1.50 -8.39
N LEU A 81 20.42 -0.68 -8.60
CA LEU A 81 19.08 -0.97 -8.13
C LEU A 81 18.34 -1.81 -9.18
N GLY A 82 17.44 -2.68 -8.73
CA GLY A 82 16.65 -3.53 -9.64
C GLY A 82 15.36 -4.00 -8.98
N THR A 83 15.48 -4.89 -8.03
CA THR A 83 14.35 -5.56 -7.40
C THR A 83 14.36 -5.41 -5.88
N TYR A 84 13.22 -5.67 -5.23
CA TYR A 84 13.17 -5.77 -3.77
C TYR A 84 14.07 -6.89 -3.25
N GLU A 85 14.12 -8.00 -3.99
CA GLU A 85 14.94 -9.18 -3.69
C GLU A 85 16.43 -8.82 -3.67
N GLY A 86 16.86 -7.96 -4.59
CA GLY A 86 18.24 -7.48 -4.68
C GLY A 86 18.72 -6.75 -3.43
N LEU A 87 17.82 -6.13 -2.67
CA LEU A 87 18.16 -5.47 -1.39
C LEU A 87 18.61 -6.43 -0.28
N ALA A 88 18.45 -7.75 -0.48
CA ALA A 88 19.00 -8.78 0.41
C ALA A 88 20.48 -9.11 0.11
N GLY A 89 21.05 -8.55 -0.97
CA GLY A 89 22.45 -8.76 -1.36
C GLY A 89 23.44 -8.12 -0.38
N PRO A 90 24.67 -8.64 -0.31
CA PRO A 90 25.69 -8.19 0.63
C PRO A 90 26.17 -6.74 0.38
N GLU A 91 25.98 -6.22 -0.82
CA GLU A 91 26.30 -4.83 -1.19
C GLU A 91 25.48 -3.80 -0.41
N TRP A 92 24.38 -4.21 0.21
CA TRP A 92 23.49 -3.37 1.01
C TRP A 92 23.72 -3.51 2.51
N GLN A 93 24.73 -4.27 2.94
CA GLN A 93 25.02 -4.46 4.37
C GLN A 93 25.32 -3.11 5.05
N GLY A 94 24.56 -2.81 6.12
CA GLY A 94 24.65 -1.55 6.85
C GLY A 94 24.20 -0.31 6.05
N ARG A 95 23.40 -0.50 4.97
CA ARG A 95 22.99 0.58 4.06
C ARG A 95 21.49 0.66 3.85
N LEU A 96 20.71 -0.33 4.33
CA LEU A 96 19.26 -0.42 4.16
C LEU A 96 18.53 0.17 5.36
N CYS A 97 17.50 0.96 5.11
CA CYS A 97 16.52 1.39 6.10
C CYS A 97 15.14 0.77 5.82
N LEU A 98 14.47 0.31 6.86
CA LEU A 98 13.12 -0.21 6.78
C LEU A 98 12.20 0.43 7.81
N ARG A 99 10.91 0.45 7.49
CA ARG A 99 9.85 0.75 8.42
C ARG A 99 9.48 -0.50 9.21
N THR A 100 8.97 -0.32 10.43
CA THR A 100 8.43 -1.40 11.26
C THR A 100 7.37 -2.24 10.54
N SER A 101 7.44 -3.56 10.68
CA SER A 101 6.45 -4.52 10.17
C SER A 101 5.15 -4.56 10.99
N LYS A 102 5.07 -3.87 12.14
CA LYS A 102 3.85 -3.77 12.96
C LYS A 102 2.71 -3.00 12.28
N LYS A 103 2.96 -2.37 11.13
CA LYS A 103 1.99 -1.61 10.34
C LYS A 103 1.75 -2.29 8.98
N VAL A 104 0.55 -2.09 8.42
CA VAL A 104 0.06 -2.75 7.20
C VAL A 104 0.82 -2.42 5.90
N TYR A 105 1.94 -1.72 5.94
CA TYR A 105 2.62 -1.27 4.71
C TYR A 105 3.66 -2.24 4.17
N ASN A 106 4.44 -2.92 5.04
CA ASN A 106 5.38 -3.96 4.62
C ASN A 106 4.67 -5.31 4.44
N GLN A 107 3.63 -5.58 5.21
CA GLN A 107 2.91 -6.85 5.18
C GLN A 107 2.36 -7.19 3.79
N PRO A 108 1.64 -6.29 3.06
CA PRO A 108 1.16 -6.58 1.71
C PRO A 108 2.28 -6.82 0.70
N LEU A 109 3.40 -6.09 0.79
CA LEU A 109 4.57 -6.33 -0.06
C LEU A 109 5.12 -7.75 0.16
N VAL A 110 5.34 -8.14 1.42
CA VAL A 110 5.83 -9.48 1.76
C VAL A 110 4.82 -10.56 1.34
N ALA A 111 3.51 -10.32 1.53
CA ALA A 111 2.47 -11.24 1.06
C ALA A 111 2.49 -11.43 -0.47
N THR A 112 2.71 -10.36 -1.23
CA THR A 112 2.89 -10.44 -2.70
C THR A 112 4.14 -11.25 -3.06
N MET A 113 5.24 -11.07 -2.31
CA MET A 113 6.47 -11.86 -2.52
C MET A 113 6.24 -13.34 -2.19
N ILE A 114 5.51 -13.65 -1.11
CA ILE A 114 5.15 -15.04 -0.78
C ILE A 114 4.33 -15.67 -1.91
N ALA A 115 3.36 -14.95 -2.46
CA ALA A 115 2.55 -15.44 -3.58
C ALA A 115 3.36 -15.70 -4.86
N ALA A 116 4.39 -14.87 -5.11
CA ALA A 116 5.22 -14.97 -6.32
C ALA A 116 6.40 -15.94 -6.18
N LEU A 117 7.03 -16.03 -5.01
CA LEU A 117 8.31 -16.71 -4.79
C LEU A 117 8.20 -17.92 -3.83
N GLY A 118 7.09 -18.06 -3.14
CA GLY A 118 6.91 -19.00 -2.03
C GLY A 118 7.45 -18.48 -0.70
N GLU A 119 6.93 -19.05 0.39
CA GLU A 119 7.25 -18.63 1.75
C GLU A 119 8.74 -18.81 2.12
N PRO A 120 9.40 -19.98 1.85
CA PRO A 120 10.79 -20.17 2.25
C PRO A 120 11.76 -19.18 1.59
N LYS A 121 11.53 -18.86 0.31
CA LYS A 121 12.37 -17.91 -0.42
C LYS A 121 12.14 -16.49 0.08
N THR A 122 10.90 -16.12 0.33
CA THR A 122 10.56 -14.80 0.86
C THR A 122 11.12 -14.60 2.26
N GLU A 123 11.04 -15.61 3.14
CA GLU A 123 11.65 -15.54 4.46
C GLU A 123 13.16 -15.31 4.38
N GLN A 124 13.87 -16.04 3.50
CA GLN A 124 15.30 -15.83 3.28
C GLN A 124 15.63 -14.39 2.87
N LEU A 125 14.84 -13.81 1.94
CA LEU A 125 15.02 -12.45 1.47
C LEU A 125 14.75 -11.42 2.57
N VAL A 126 13.69 -11.59 3.34
CA VAL A 126 13.38 -10.70 4.48
C VAL A 126 14.45 -10.78 5.56
N ARG A 127 15.00 -11.95 5.84
CA ARG A 127 16.16 -12.11 6.74
C ARG A 127 17.39 -11.37 6.21
N GLY A 128 17.63 -11.41 4.88
CA GLY A 128 18.69 -10.63 4.23
C GLY A 128 18.47 -9.13 4.38
N TRP A 129 17.24 -8.63 4.20
CA TRP A 129 16.94 -7.22 4.48
C TRP A 129 17.23 -6.83 5.93
N VAL A 130 16.85 -7.68 6.89
CA VAL A 130 17.11 -7.42 8.31
C VAL A 130 18.61 -7.40 8.61
N ALA A 131 19.39 -8.31 8.02
CA ALA A 131 20.84 -8.33 8.15
C ALA A 131 21.53 -7.09 7.55
N ASN A 132 20.90 -6.47 6.55
CA ASN A 132 21.42 -5.29 5.85
C ASN A 132 21.01 -3.96 6.49
N LEU A 133 20.24 -3.97 7.58
CA LEU A 133 19.80 -2.74 8.23
C LEU A 133 20.98 -1.90 8.73
N ALA A 134 20.95 -0.61 8.42
CA ALA A 134 21.88 0.39 8.91
C ALA A 134 21.53 0.90 10.31
N THR A 135 20.24 0.87 10.65
CA THR A 135 19.67 1.41 11.89
C THR A 135 18.53 0.52 12.38
N ASP A 136 17.99 0.80 13.55
CA ASP A 136 16.69 0.29 13.97
C ASP A 136 15.59 0.69 12.98
N VAL A 137 14.50 -0.09 12.94
CA VAL A 137 13.36 0.17 12.05
C VAL A 137 12.60 1.43 12.43
N PHE A 138 12.19 2.21 11.44
CA PHE A 138 11.48 3.47 11.62
C PHE A 138 9.97 3.27 11.88
N ALA A 139 9.37 4.20 12.60
CA ALA A 139 7.94 4.20 12.87
C ALA A 139 7.10 4.58 11.63
N ASN A 140 7.66 5.40 10.72
CA ASN A 140 6.99 5.86 9.50
C ASN A 140 7.98 6.15 8.36
N ASP A 141 7.45 6.26 7.13
CA ASP A 141 8.27 6.42 5.92
C ASP A 141 8.87 7.85 5.81
N THR A 142 8.29 8.87 6.47
CA THR A 142 8.89 10.22 6.50
C THR A 142 10.22 10.18 7.24
N GLN A 143 10.25 9.59 8.44
CA GLN A 143 11.49 9.43 9.21
C GLN A 143 12.54 8.64 8.44
N LEU A 144 12.13 7.59 7.72
CA LEU A 144 13.02 6.79 6.88
C LEU A 144 13.60 7.62 5.73
N LEU A 145 12.78 8.43 5.03
CA LEU A 145 13.23 9.31 3.96
C LEU A 145 14.22 10.37 4.48
N GLU A 146 13.95 10.96 5.65
CA GLU A 146 14.87 11.89 6.30
C GLU A 146 16.19 11.22 6.72
N ALA A 147 16.14 9.97 7.17
CA ALA A 147 17.33 9.20 7.50
C ALA A 147 18.21 8.94 6.26
N ILE A 148 17.61 8.64 5.10
CA ILE A 148 18.35 8.56 3.84
C ILE A 148 18.97 9.92 3.49
N ALA A 149 18.20 11.00 3.58
CA ALA A 149 18.70 12.35 3.30
C ALA A 149 19.87 12.73 4.21
N ALA A 150 19.81 12.36 5.50
CA ALA A 150 20.85 12.62 6.49
C ALA A 150 22.05 11.65 6.42
N GLY A 151 22.05 10.63 5.53
CA GLY A 151 23.15 9.69 5.38
C GLY A 151 23.21 8.58 6.43
N GLN A 152 22.13 8.35 7.19
CA GLN A 152 22.07 7.23 8.14
C GLN A 152 21.92 5.88 7.44
N CYS A 153 21.37 5.89 6.23
CA CYS A 153 21.30 4.76 5.29
C CYS A 153 21.27 5.29 3.86
N ASP A 154 21.44 4.41 2.89
CA ASP A 154 21.54 4.80 1.49
C ASP A 154 20.30 4.47 0.68
N VAL A 155 19.58 3.41 1.09
CA VAL A 155 18.36 2.91 0.43
C VAL A 155 17.30 2.56 1.47
N GLY A 156 16.05 2.54 1.03
CA GLY A 156 14.93 2.06 1.86
C GLY A 156 13.69 1.77 1.04
N ILE A 157 12.68 1.14 1.64
CA ILE A 157 11.41 0.81 0.99
C ILE A 157 10.32 1.70 1.58
N VAL A 158 9.68 2.54 0.74
CA VAL A 158 8.72 3.56 1.16
C VAL A 158 7.46 3.59 0.29
N ASN A 159 6.37 4.10 0.82
CA ASN A 159 5.22 4.49 0.00
C ASN A 159 5.48 5.83 -0.68
N THR A 160 5.20 5.91 -1.96
CA THR A 160 5.51 7.06 -2.83
C THR A 160 4.94 8.39 -2.35
N TYR A 161 3.76 8.39 -1.76
CA TYR A 161 3.12 9.63 -1.32
C TYR A 161 3.83 10.34 -0.16
N TYR A 162 4.61 9.62 0.67
CA TYR A 162 5.44 10.28 1.69
C TYR A 162 6.55 11.12 1.05
N PHE A 163 7.18 10.56 0.02
CA PHE A 163 8.15 11.31 -0.78
C PHE A 163 7.50 12.50 -1.48
N GLY A 164 6.34 12.29 -2.16
CA GLY A 164 5.60 13.36 -2.82
C GLY A 164 5.27 14.53 -1.90
N ARG A 165 4.88 14.27 -0.64
CA ARG A 165 4.63 15.32 0.36
C ARG A 165 5.88 16.11 0.72
N ILE A 166 7.02 15.44 0.86
CA ILE A 166 8.27 16.11 1.20
C ILE A 166 8.73 17.02 0.04
N VAL A 167 8.72 16.51 -1.20
CA VAL A 167 9.20 17.29 -2.34
C VAL A 167 8.27 18.42 -2.75
N LYS A 168 7.01 18.39 -2.35
CA LYS A 168 6.07 19.52 -2.51
C LYS A 168 6.60 20.78 -1.81
N ASP A 169 7.19 20.61 -0.63
CA ASP A 169 7.68 21.71 0.21
C ASP A 169 9.22 21.90 0.07
N ARG A 170 9.94 20.87 -0.37
CA ARG A 170 11.40 20.82 -0.48
C ARG A 170 11.79 20.18 -1.82
N ALA A 171 11.77 20.96 -2.90
CA ALA A 171 12.03 20.47 -4.26
C ALA A 171 13.46 19.91 -4.45
N ASP A 172 14.42 20.33 -3.65
CA ASP A 172 15.83 19.92 -3.63
C ASP A 172 16.13 18.76 -2.68
N PHE A 173 15.09 18.07 -2.20
CA PHE A 173 15.26 16.95 -1.26
C PHE A 173 16.18 15.87 -1.85
N PRO A 174 17.32 15.50 -1.17
CA PRO A 174 18.40 14.73 -1.75
C PRO A 174 18.13 13.21 -1.78
N VAL A 175 16.89 12.82 -2.05
CA VAL A 175 16.45 11.43 -2.22
C VAL A 175 15.70 11.30 -3.52
N LYS A 176 15.78 10.14 -4.16
CA LYS A 176 15.01 9.80 -5.36
C LYS A 176 14.26 8.48 -5.17
N LEU A 177 13.23 8.27 -5.98
CA LEU A 177 12.52 6.99 -6.06
C LEU A 177 13.06 6.17 -7.22
N PHE A 178 13.15 4.85 -7.01
CA PHE A 178 13.46 3.86 -8.03
C PHE A 178 12.30 2.86 -8.10
N TRP A 179 11.77 2.64 -9.29
CA TRP A 179 10.64 1.73 -9.52
C TRP A 179 11.14 0.28 -9.59
N ALA A 180 11.02 -0.43 -8.48
CA ALA A 180 11.51 -1.80 -8.36
C ALA A 180 10.76 -2.79 -9.28
N ASN A 181 11.43 -3.90 -9.62
CA ASN A 181 10.86 -5.09 -10.29
C ASN A 181 10.24 -4.82 -11.68
N GLN A 182 10.65 -3.77 -12.42
CA GLN A 182 10.05 -3.43 -13.72
C GLN A 182 10.21 -4.54 -14.77
N GLY A 183 11.25 -5.36 -14.67
CA GLY A 183 11.46 -6.54 -15.53
C GLY A 183 10.83 -7.83 -15.00
N ALA A 184 10.20 -7.82 -13.81
CA ALA A 184 9.73 -9.02 -13.12
C ALA A 184 8.51 -8.75 -12.23
N GLY A 185 7.35 -8.61 -12.80
CA GLY A 185 6.08 -8.44 -12.06
C GLY A 185 5.70 -7.01 -11.66
N GLY A 186 6.63 -6.06 -11.80
CA GLY A 186 6.36 -4.64 -11.53
C GLY A 186 6.51 -4.23 -10.07
N THR A 187 6.45 -2.93 -9.85
CA THR A 187 6.46 -2.34 -8.50
C THR A 187 5.18 -2.68 -7.75
N HIS A 188 5.31 -3.07 -6.49
CA HIS A 188 4.17 -3.35 -5.62
C HIS A 188 3.25 -2.14 -5.47
N VAL A 189 1.97 -2.35 -5.73
CA VAL A 189 0.91 -1.38 -5.50
C VAL A 189 -0.11 -1.93 -4.52
N ASN A 190 -0.71 -1.04 -3.73
CA ASN A 190 -1.84 -1.36 -2.87
C ASN A 190 -2.90 -0.27 -3.00
N ILE A 191 -4.12 -0.58 -2.63
CA ILE A 191 -5.27 0.33 -2.76
C ILE A 191 -5.81 0.74 -1.40
N SER A 192 -6.39 1.94 -1.36
CA SER A 192 -7.45 2.25 -0.41
C SER A 192 -8.77 2.11 -1.13
N GLY A 193 -9.75 1.52 -0.48
CA GLY A 193 -11.02 1.25 -1.11
C GLY A 193 -12.16 1.16 -0.12
N ALA A 194 -13.36 0.93 -0.62
CA ALA A 194 -14.55 0.83 0.19
C ALA A 194 -15.57 -0.15 -0.38
N GLY A 195 -16.44 -0.64 0.50
CA GLY A 195 -17.61 -1.44 0.19
C GLY A 195 -18.81 -1.02 1.00
N VAL A 196 -20.00 -1.31 0.51
CA VAL A 196 -21.26 -1.12 1.24
C VAL A 196 -21.42 -2.28 2.22
N THR A 197 -21.70 -1.97 3.48
CA THR A 197 -21.84 -3.01 4.51
C THR A 197 -23.04 -3.91 4.23
N GLN A 198 -22.95 -5.17 4.64
CA GLN A 198 -23.99 -6.19 4.37
C GLN A 198 -25.38 -5.75 4.89
N HIS A 199 -25.42 -5.13 6.06
CA HIS A 199 -26.67 -4.74 6.72
C HIS A 199 -26.96 -3.24 6.64
N SER A 200 -26.32 -2.53 5.68
CA SER A 200 -26.58 -1.10 5.45
C SER A 200 -28.07 -0.81 5.29
N ARG A 201 -28.57 0.14 6.07
CA ARG A 201 -29.93 0.65 5.97
C ARG A 201 -30.08 1.73 4.89
N GLN A 202 -28.95 2.29 4.41
CA GLN A 202 -28.86 3.35 3.42
C GLN A 202 -28.06 2.91 2.18
N ALA A 203 -28.20 1.65 1.76
CA ALA A 203 -27.38 1.07 0.70
C ALA A 203 -27.39 1.87 -0.62
N ALA A 204 -28.53 2.47 -0.98
CA ALA A 204 -28.62 3.31 -2.18
C ALA A 204 -27.81 4.61 -2.02
N ALA A 205 -27.86 5.26 -0.85
CA ALA A 205 -27.05 6.46 -0.57
C ALA A 205 -25.56 6.11 -0.48
N ALA A 206 -25.20 5.00 0.18
CA ALA A 206 -23.83 4.49 0.24
C ALA A 206 -23.27 4.20 -1.16
N THR A 207 -24.06 3.58 -2.05
CA THR A 207 -23.66 3.33 -3.44
C THR A 207 -23.42 4.65 -4.18
N ARG A 208 -24.30 5.65 -4.06
CA ARG A 208 -24.11 6.98 -4.66
C ARG A 208 -22.84 7.66 -4.14
N PHE A 209 -22.54 7.50 -2.86
CA PHE A 209 -21.31 8.03 -2.26
C PHE A 209 -20.06 7.39 -2.88
N LEU A 210 -20.02 6.05 -3.04
CA LEU A 210 -18.92 5.37 -3.73
C LEU A 210 -18.79 5.83 -5.21
N GLN A 211 -19.92 6.00 -5.91
CA GLN A 211 -19.95 6.52 -7.27
C GLN A 211 -19.36 7.95 -7.35
N TRP A 212 -19.64 8.80 -6.37
CA TRP A 212 -19.07 10.15 -6.27
C TRP A 212 -17.58 10.09 -5.98
N LEU A 213 -17.13 9.27 -5.01
CA LEU A 213 -15.72 9.09 -4.69
C LEU A 213 -14.90 8.59 -5.88
N SER A 214 -15.48 7.78 -6.76
CA SER A 214 -14.82 7.27 -7.98
C SER A 214 -14.84 8.26 -9.17
N ALA A 215 -15.49 9.41 -9.03
CA ALA A 215 -15.62 10.37 -10.11
C ALA A 215 -14.47 11.39 -10.14
N GLY A 216 -14.22 11.98 -11.34
CA GLY A 216 -13.12 12.90 -11.59
C GLY A 216 -12.96 14.03 -10.56
N PRO A 217 -14.01 14.78 -10.18
CA PRO A 217 -13.88 15.86 -9.20
C PRO A 217 -13.38 15.38 -7.81
N ALA A 218 -13.92 14.26 -7.31
CA ALA A 218 -13.47 13.70 -6.03
C ALA A 218 -12.04 13.14 -6.11
N GLN A 219 -11.68 12.52 -7.23
CA GLN A 219 -10.34 12.01 -7.48
C GLN A 219 -9.32 13.15 -7.61
N ALA A 220 -9.65 14.24 -8.30
CA ALA A 220 -8.79 15.41 -8.40
C ALA A 220 -8.52 16.03 -7.02
N HIS A 221 -9.55 16.15 -6.17
CA HIS A 221 -9.38 16.65 -4.80
C HIS A 221 -8.52 15.74 -3.93
N SER A 222 -8.63 14.42 -4.12
CA SER A 222 -7.83 13.44 -3.35
C SER A 222 -6.36 13.39 -3.77
N ALA A 223 -6.04 13.86 -4.99
CA ALA A 223 -4.68 13.89 -5.55
C ALA A 223 -3.91 15.19 -5.26
N ALA A 224 -4.61 16.25 -4.81
CA ALA A 224 -4.03 17.55 -4.47
C ALA A 224 -3.41 17.57 -3.09
#